data_d4058e4aca06bc444f65eacbd8e7b989
#
_entry.id   d4058e4aca06bc444f65eacbd8e7b989
#
_cell.length_a   1.000
_cell.length_b   1.000
_cell.length_c   1.000
_cell.angle_alpha   90.00
_cell.angle_beta   90.00
_cell.angle_gamma   90.00
#
_symmetry.space_group_name_H-M   'P 1'
#
loop_
_entity.id
_entity.type
_entity.pdbx_description
1 polymer ?
#
loop_
_entity_poly.entity_id
_entity_poly.type
_entity_poly.pdbx_seq_one_letter_code
_entity_poly.pdbx_strand_id
1 'polypeptide(L)'
;MKATKLERYDDENYVNSEKQKATVAKRNQEEWDIIIEKQKATKLERYDDENYNNRDKVKVTCLKRYGQENAMHVPEIAKKAAQHYKKDYTFKTGENIKCDGAEPLALKILEYYFDYTYNDYNDEKFKNLKIMYIINKKTHRYYPDIPFLRNNKIIEVKSYYTLYNYHFEKNIKKAECVINKGYDFEWWIFDDKNELTIINTNFIENKFLINKHISLMNK
;
A
#
# COMPACT_ATOMS: atom_id res chain seq x y z
N MET A 1 -32.37 8.90 20.15
CA MET A 1 -31.27 9.35 19.24
C MET A 1 -31.47 8.93 17.78
N LYS A 2 -31.84 7.70 17.45
CA LYS A 2 -32.07 7.27 16.05
C LYS A 2 -33.24 7.99 15.38
N ALA A 3 -34.39 8.10 16.08
CA ALA A 3 -35.57 8.83 15.59
C ALA A 3 -35.27 10.27 15.20
N THR A 4 -34.47 10.99 16.02
CA THR A 4 -34.09 12.38 15.75
C THR A 4 -33.16 12.53 14.53
N LYS A 5 -32.36 11.48 14.22
CA LYS A 5 -31.51 11.50 13.02
C LYS A 5 -32.32 11.26 11.78
N LEU A 6 -33.23 10.28 11.81
CA LEU A 6 -34.15 9.99 10.71
C LEU A 6 -35.00 11.22 10.37
N GLU A 7 -35.56 11.89 11.39
CA GLU A 7 -36.37 13.10 11.22
C GLU A 7 -35.62 14.28 10.60
N ARG A 8 -34.30 14.45 10.96
CA ARG A 8 -33.49 15.60 10.48
C ARG A 8 -32.74 15.35 9.19
N TYR A 9 -32.37 14.11 8.93
CA TYR A 9 -31.41 13.78 7.87
C TYR A 9 -31.89 12.66 6.94
N ASP A 10 -33.10 12.16 7.15
CA ASP A 10 -33.69 11.02 6.42
C ASP A 10 -32.80 9.75 6.48
N ASP A 11 -31.94 9.67 7.53
CA ASP A 11 -31.03 8.56 7.78
C ASP A 11 -30.81 8.37 9.28
N GLU A 12 -31.26 7.23 9.82
CA GLU A 12 -31.10 6.88 11.24
C GLU A 12 -29.63 6.72 11.67
N ASN A 13 -28.75 6.42 10.72
CA ASN A 13 -27.32 6.21 10.92
C ASN A 13 -26.47 7.41 10.51
N TYR A 14 -27.11 8.54 10.14
CA TYR A 14 -26.41 9.74 9.69
C TYR A 14 -25.25 10.11 10.61
N VAL A 15 -24.08 10.32 9.99
CA VAL A 15 -22.86 10.79 10.65
C VAL A 15 -22.29 11.94 9.84
N ASN A 16 -22.13 13.10 10.48
CA ASN A 16 -21.45 14.23 9.82
C ASN A 16 -19.93 13.97 9.75
N SER A 17 -19.51 13.22 8.77
CA SER A 17 -18.10 12.80 8.59
C SER A 17 -17.16 14.00 8.38
N GLU A 18 -17.62 15.04 7.69
CA GLU A 18 -16.81 16.25 7.44
C GLU A 18 -16.54 17.02 8.72
N LYS A 19 -17.57 17.21 9.56
CA LYS A 19 -17.40 17.84 10.88
C LYS A 19 -16.50 17.02 11.79
N GLN A 20 -16.60 15.70 11.74
CA GLN A 20 -15.74 14.80 12.52
C GLN A 20 -14.28 14.90 12.04
N LYS A 21 -14.02 14.84 10.74
CA LYS A 21 -12.68 15.00 10.15
C LYS A 21 -12.07 16.35 10.56
N ALA A 22 -12.83 17.44 10.43
CA ALA A 22 -12.37 18.77 10.82
C ALA A 22 -12.04 18.88 12.31
N THR A 23 -12.83 18.21 13.18
CA THR A 23 -12.57 18.17 14.63
C THR A 23 -11.30 17.37 14.93
N VAL A 24 -11.11 16.23 14.27
CA VAL A 24 -9.92 15.38 14.45
C VAL A 24 -8.66 16.11 13.97
N ALA A 25 -8.74 16.79 12.82
CA ALA A 25 -7.61 17.52 12.25
C ALA A 25 -7.14 18.73 13.10
N LYS A 26 -7.98 19.24 13.99
CA LYS A 26 -7.65 20.36 14.88
C LYS A 26 -7.00 19.93 16.21
N ARG A 27 -7.00 18.64 16.54
CA ARG A 27 -6.44 18.14 17.80
C ARG A 27 -4.93 18.21 17.79
N ASN A 28 -4.36 18.73 18.87
CA ASN A 28 -2.92 18.70 19.11
C ASN A 28 -2.48 17.38 19.78
N GLN A 29 -1.18 17.20 19.98
CA GLN A 29 -0.63 15.96 20.55
C GLN A 29 -1.11 15.73 21.98
N GLU A 30 -1.19 16.75 22.82
CA GLU A 30 -1.66 16.64 24.21
C GLU A 30 -3.12 16.16 24.30
N GLU A 31 -3.98 16.65 23.43
CA GLU A 31 -5.38 16.19 23.36
C GLU A 31 -5.46 14.72 22.92
N TRP A 32 -4.59 14.28 22.02
CA TRP A 32 -4.50 12.87 21.65
C TRP A 32 -4.02 12.00 22.80
N ASP A 33 -3.01 12.43 23.55
CA ASP A 33 -2.47 11.71 24.68
C ASP A 33 -3.54 11.52 25.78
N ILE A 34 -4.31 12.58 26.06
CA ILE A 34 -5.45 12.49 27.00
C ILE A 34 -6.52 11.48 26.51
N ILE A 35 -6.82 11.46 25.23
CA ILE A 35 -7.80 10.52 24.67
C ILE A 35 -7.29 9.07 24.79
N ILE A 36 -6.01 8.84 24.49
CA ILE A 36 -5.37 7.53 24.58
C ILE A 36 -5.37 7.04 26.02
N GLU A 37 -5.03 7.89 26.97
CA GLU A 37 -5.05 7.57 28.40
C GLU A 37 -6.47 7.20 28.90
N LYS A 38 -7.48 7.97 28.50
CA LYS A 38 -8.88 7.63 28.81
C LYS A 38 -9.32 6.31 28.20
N GLN A 39 -8.87 6.01 26.99
CA GLN A 39 -9.17 4.72 26.36
C GLN A 39 -8.51 3.55 27.09
N LYS A 40 -7.26 3.71 27.52
CA LYS A 40 -6.52 2.71 28.30
C LYS A 40 -7.22 2.48 29.66
N ALA A 41 -7.53 3.54 30.38
CA ALA A 41 -8.26 3.45 31.65
C ALA A 41 -9.58 2.71 31.51
N THR A 42 -10.38 3.03 30.48
CA THR A 42 -11.65 2.35 30.21
C THR A 42 -11.46 0.86 29.87
N LYS A 43 -10.37 0.51 29.15
CA LYS A 43 -10.06 -0.89 28.86
C LYS A 43 -9.63 -1.64 30.11
N LEU A 44 -8.78 -1.04 30.93
CA LEU A 44 -8.35 -1.61 32.20
C LEU A 44 -9.55 -1.86 33.13
N GLU A 45 -10.44 -0.87 33.27
CA GLU A 45 -11.66 -1.02 34.07
C GLU A 45 -12.60 -2.13 33.61
N ARG A 46 -12.76 -2.28 32.27
CA ARG A 46 -13.73 -3.25 31.69
C ARG A 46 -13.19 -4.65 31.48
N TYR A 47 -11.88 -4.76 31.25
CA TYR A 47 -11.27 -6.01 30.76
C TYR A 47 -10.02 -6.43 31.55
N ASP A 48 -9.66 -5.67 32.60
CA ASP A 48 -8.45 -5.87 33.40
C ASP A 48 -7.16 -5.89 32.53
N ASP A 49 -7.19 -5.20 31.37
CA ASP A 49 -6.09 -5.11 30.43
C ASP A 49 -6.17 -3.75 29.68
N GLU A 50 -5.22 -2.86 29.92
CA GLU A 50 -5.16 -1.54 29.25
C GLU A 50 -4.98 -1.64 27.72
N ASN A 51 -4.40 -2.73 27.24
CA ASN A 51 -4.13 -3.00 25.84
C ASN A 51 -5.19 -3.95 25.23
N TYR A 52 -6.26 -4.23 25.98
CA TYR A 52 -7.30 -5.14 25.50
C TYR A 52 -7.68 -4.87 24.04
N ASN A 53 -7.61 -5.92 23.26
CA ASN A 53 -8.13 -5.95 21.91
C ASN A 53 -9.06 -7.18 21.78
N ASN A 54 -10.09 -7.05 20.99
CA ASN A 54 -11.14 -8.08 20.90
C ASN A 54 -10.72 -9.29 20.02
N ARG A 55 -9.42 -9.62 19.96
CA ARG A 55 -8.88 -10.63 19.03
C ARG A 55 -9.49 -12.01 19.21
N ASP A 56 -9.63 -12.46 20.44
CA ASP A 56 -10.15 -13.81 20.69
C ASP A 56 -11.62 -13.93 20.28
N LYS A 57 -12.43 -12.92 20.59
CA LYS A 57 -13.82 -12.87 20.14
C LYS A 57 -13.93 -12.76 18.61
N VAL A 58 -13.04 -12.03 17.97
CA VAL A 58 -12.95 -11.97 16.50
C VAL A 58 -12.58 -13.33 15.93
N LYS A 59 -11.59 -14.03 16.50
CA LYS A 59 -11.21 -15.40 16.08
C LYS A 59 -12.37 -16.37 16.19
N VAL A 60 -13.04 -16.40 17.35
CA VAL A 60 -14.22 -17.26 17.57
C VAL A 60 -15.32 -16.96 16.54
N THR A 61 -15.55 -15.68 16.26
CA THR A 61 -16.54 -15.26 15.26
C THR A 61 -16.13 -15.69 13.85
N CYS A 62 -14.85 -15.55 13.50
CA CYS A 62 -14.32 -15.97 12.21
C CYS A 62 -14.38 -17.49 12.03
N LEU A 63 -14.01 -18.26 13.06
CA LEU A 63 -14.15 -19.72 13.06
C LEU A 63 -15.58 -20.15 12.83
N LYS A 64 -16.54 -19.53 13.55
CA LYS A 64 -17.97 -19.84 13.39
C LYS A 64 -18.52 -19.52 12.01
N ARG A 65 -18.08 -18.42 11.39
CA ARG A 65 -18.60 -17.95 10.09
C ARG A 65 -17.89 -18.56 8.90
N TYR A 66 -16.59 -18.79 9.00
CA TYR A 66 -15.73 -19.09 7.86
C TYR A 66 -14.89 -20.37 8.03
N GLY A 67 -14.95 -21.02 9.20
CA GLY A 67 -14.10 -22.18 9.48
C GLY A 67 -12.61 -21.85 9.61
N GLN A 68 -12.26 -20.57 9.72
CA GLN A 68 -10.88 -20.06 9.81
C GLN A 68 -10.77 -19.03 10.93
N GLU A 69 -9.66 -18.99 11.67
CA GLU A 69 -9.45 -17.99 12.74
C GLU A 69 -9.35 -16.54 12.21
N ASN A 70 -8.99 -16.39 10.94
CA ASN A 70 -8.88 -15.09 10.26
C ASN A 70 -9.66 -15.15 8.96
N ALA A 71 -10.59 -14.22 8.76
CA ALA A 71 -11.37 -14.13 7.53
C ALA A 71 -10.50 -13.97 6.26
N MET A 72 -9.32 -13.35 6.38
CA MET A 72 -8.37 -13.18 5.26
C MET A 72 -7.71 -14.50 4.82
N HIS A 73 -7.83 -15.59 5.59
CA HIS A 73 -7.38 -16.92 5.16
C HIS A 73 -8.39 -17.59 4.23
N VAL A 74 -9.60 -17.03 4.09
CA VAL A 74 -10.59 -17.48 3.11
C VAL A 74 -10.27 -16.82 1.76
N PRO A 75 -9.90 -17.58 0.71
CA PRO A 75 -9.41 -17.02 -0.56
C PRO A 75 -10.35 -16.02 -1.21
N GLU A 76 -11.66 -16.26 -1.15
CA GLU A 76 -12.67 -15.37 -1.73
C GLU A 76 -12.74 -14.02 -1.00
N ILE A 77 -12.62 -14.02 0.33
CA ILE A 77 -12.64 -12.80 1.14
C ILE A 77 -11.35 -12.02 0.90
N ALA A 78 -10.20 -12.68 0.92
CA ALA A 78 -8.90 -12.08 0.62
C ALA A 78 -8.90 -11.44 -0.78
N LYS A 79 -9.44 -12.14 -1.78
CA LYS A 79 -9.57 -11.64 -3.14
C LYS A 79 -10.45 -10.39 -3.21
N LYS A 80 -11.62 -10.40 -2.57
CA LYS A 80 -12.52 -9.23 -2.50
C LYS A 80 -11.86 -8.04 -1.80
N ALA A 81 -11.22 -8.28 -0.66
CA ALA A 81 -10.51 -7.24 0.08
C ALA A 81 -9.36 -6.63 -0.74
N ALA A 82 -8.56 -7.46 -1.40
CA ALA A 82 -7.48 -6.99 -2.28
C ALA A 82 -8.02 -6.16 -3.46
N GLN A 83 -9.17 -6.51 -4.03
CA GLN A 83 -9.78 -5.77 -5.14
C GLN A 83 -10.38 -4.44 -4.70
N HIS A 84 -10.83 -4.30 -3.45
CA HIS A 84 -11.51 -3.10 -2.95
C HIS A 84 -10.62 -1.85 -2.94
N TYR A 85 -9.31 -2.02 -2.78
CA TYR A 85 -8.35 -0.91 -2.74
C TYR A 85 -7.72 -0.60 -4.09
N LYS A 86 -7.99 -1.41 -5.12
CA LYS A 86 -7.45 -1.18 -6.45
C LYS A 86 -8.19 -0.06 -7.17
N LYS A 87 -7.42 0.75 -7.89
CA LYS A 87 -7.93 1.83 -8.74
C LYS A 87 -8.06 1.35 -10.16
N ASP A 88 -9.12 1.77 -10.85
CA ASP A 88 -9.23 1.53 -12.29
C ASP A 88 -8.30 2.48 -13.05
N TYR A 89 -7.61 1.94 -14.04
CA TYR A 89 -6.85 2.70 -15.01
C TYR A 89 -7.26 2.26 -16.42
N THR A 90 -7.63 3.23 -17.25
CA THR A 90 -8.00 3.00 -18.66
C THR A 90 -6.90 3.56 -19.54
N PHE A 91 -6.29 2.71 -20.35
CA PHE A 91 -5.32 3.13 -21.38
C PHE A 91 -6.00 3.99 -22.46
N LYS A 92 -5.23 4.82 -23.16
CA LYS A 92 -5.72 5.61 -24.31
C LYS A 92 -6.34 4.74 -25.40
N THR A 93 -5.91 3.49 -25.49
CA THR A 93 -6.41 2.46 -26.42
C THR A 93 -7.73 1.82 -25.96
N GLY A 94 -8.21 2.12 -24.74
CA GLY A 94 -9.51 1.71 -24.22
C GLY A 94 -9.50 0.53 -23.26
N GLU A 95 -8.38 -0.17 -23.10
CA GLU A 95 -8.28 -1.30 -22.18
C GLU A 95 -8.24 -0.82 -20.73
N ASN A 96 -8.86 -1.61 -19.85
CA ASN A 96 -8.99 -1.28 -18.44
C ASN A 96 -8.22 -2.30 -17.56
N ILE A 97 -7.48 -1.81 -16.58
CA ILE A 97 -6.77 -2.63 -15.60
C ILE A 97 -7.04 -2.16 -14.17
N LYS A 98 -6.76 -3.03 -13.21
CA LYS A 98 -6.80 -2.73 -11.77
C LYS A 98 -5.39 -2.49 -11.25
N CYS A 99 -5.13 -1.30 -10.74
CA CYS A 99 -3.84 -0.83 -10.25
C CYS A 99 -3.82 -0.64 -8.74
N ASP A 100 -2.65 -0.78 -8.14
CA ASP A 100 -2.43 -0.48 -6.73
C ASP A 100 -1.81 0.93 -6.54
N GLY A 101 -2.11 1.56 -5.43
CA GLY A 101 -1.44 2.78 -4.95
C GLY A 101 -1.31 3.91 -5.99
N ALA A 102 -0.08 4.21 -6.38
CA ALA A 102 0.27 5.27 -7.34
C ALA A 102 0.58 4.75 -8.75
N GLU A 103 0.38 3.45 -9.04
CA GLU A 103 0.59 2.88 -10.39
C GLU A 103 -0.17 3.63 -11.49
N PRO A 104 -1.44 4.09 -11.29
CA PRO A 104 -2.15 4.88 -12.30
C PRO A 104 -1.43 6.16 -12.70
N LEU A 105 -0.73 6.82 -11.76
CA LEU A 105 0.06 8.02 -12.05
C LEU A 105 1.28 7.68 -12.91
N ALA A 106 1.98 6.58 -12.56
CA ALA A 106 3.12 6.11 -13.32
C ALA A 106 2.73 5.72 -14.75
N LEU A 107 1.63 4.99 -14.93
CA LEU A 107 1.11 4.61 -16.25
C LEU A 107 0.75 5.84 -17.09
N LYS A 108 0.09 6.83 -16.49
CA LYS A 108 -0.23 8.08 -17.19
C LYS A 108 1.01 8.82 -17.70
N ILE A 109 2.08 8.85 -16.90
CA ILE A 109 3.36 9.44 -17.29
C ILE A 109 3.99 8.64 -18.43
N LEU A 110 3.98 7.30 -18.33
CA LEU A 110 4.52 6.42 -19.35
C LEU A 110 3.76 6.55 -20.69
N GLU A 111 2.43 6.60 -20.67
CA GLU A 111 1.64 6.82 -21.89
C GLU A 111 1.89 8.20 -22.52
N TYR A 112 2.10 9.22 -21.68
CA TYR A 112 2.25 10.59 -22.17
C TYR A 112 3.64 10.87 -22.76
N TYR A 113 4.69 10.39 -22.10
CA TYR A 113 6.07 10.73 -22.46
C TYR A 113 6.82 9.64 -23.22
N PHE A 114 6.33 8.38 -23.16
CA PHE A 114 7.08 7.23 -23.67
C PHE A 114 6.24 6.34 -24.61
N ASP A 115 5.06 6.80 -25.03
CA ASP A 115 4.14 6.03 -25.89
C ASP A 115 3.90 4.61 -25.39
N TYR A 116 3.81 4.46 -24.04
CA TYR A 116 3.55 3.19 -23.39
C TYR A 116 2.11 2.76 -23.64
N THR A 117 1.90 1.49 -23.93
CA THR A 117 0.59 0.96 -24.31
C THR A 117 0.16 -0.19 -23.42
N TYR A 118 -1.10 -0.58 -23.52
CA TYR A 118 -1.59 -1.81 -22.88
C TYR A 118 -0.78 -3.05 -23.29
N ASN A 119 -0.31 -3.13 -24.54
CA ASN A 119 0.51 -4.25 -24.99
C ASN A 119 1.87 -4.32 -24.28
N ASP A 120 2.48 -3.18 -23.97
CA ASP A 120 3.71 -3.14 -23.16
C ASP A 120 3.43 -3.65 -21.72
N TYR A 121 2.32 -3.22 -21.12
CA TYR A 121 1.90 -3.66 -19.80
C TYR A 121 1.55 -5.15 -19.75
N ASN A 122 0.89 -5.64 -20.78
CA ASN A 122 0.37 -6.99 -20.89
C ASN A 122 1.31 -7.97 -21.60
N ASP A 123 2.60 -7.62 -21.70
CA ASP A 123 3.61 -8.42 -22.39
C ASP A 123 3.71 -9.85 -21.82
N GLU A 124 3.68 -10.86 -22.69
CA GLU A 124 3.72 -12.27 -22.31
C GLU A 124 5.04 -12.68 -21.63
N LYS A 125 6.16 -12.06 -22.02
CA LYS A 125 7.46 -12.32 -21.36
C LYS A 125 7.41 -11.85 -19.91
N PHE A 126 6.75 -10.72 -19.65
CA PHE A 126 6.60 -10.20 -18.31
C PHE A 126 5.67 -11.08 -17.45
N LYS A 127 4.53 -11.51 -17.97
CA LYS A 127 3.60 -12.41 -17.26
C LYS A 127 4.29 -13.70 -16.80
N ASN A 128 5.22 -14.20 -17.62
CA ASN A 128 5.98 -15.40 -17.35
C ASN A 128 7.27 -15.15 -16.55
N LEU A 129 7.60 -13.89 -16.26
CA LEU A 129 8.80 -13.54 -15.53
C LEU A 129 8.71 -13.99 -14.07
N LYS A 130 9.59 -14.92 -13.72
CA LYS A 130 9.72 -15.41 -12.34
C LYS A 130 10.96 -14.81 -11.71
N ILE A 131 10.76 -13.87 -10.80
CA ILE A 131 11.82 -13.28 -10.01
C ILE A 131 11.69 -13.81 -8.59
N MET A 132 12.74 -14.48 -8.11
CA MET A 132 12.79 -15.03 -6.76
C MET A 132 13.85 -14.28 -5.96
N TYR A 133 13.55 -13.97 -4.71
CA TYR A 133 14.51 -13.40 -3.78
C TYR A 133 14.48 -14.12 -2.43
N ILE A 134 15.59 -14.04 -1.69
CA ILE A 134 15.71 -14.69 -0.39
C ILE A 134 15.86 -13.62 0.69
N ILE A 135 15.03 -13.71 1.72
CA ILE A 135 15.12 -12.91 2.93
C ILE A 135 14.85 -13.80 4.15
N ASN A 136 15.65 -13.66 5.20
CA ASN A 136 15.55 -14.48 6.42
C ASN A 136 15.50 -16.00 6.12
N LYS A 137 16.34 -16.47 5.20
CA LYS A 137 16.43 -17.88 4.75
C LYS A 137 15.12 -18.42 4.08
N LYS A 138 14.17 -17.54 3.75
CA LYS A 138 12.93 -17.91 3.05
C LYS A 138 12.94 -17.38 1.63
N THR A 139 12.53 -18.22 0.70
CA THR A 139 12.39 -17.84 -0.71
C THR A 139 11.02 -17.20 -0.94
N HIS A 140 11.02 -16.07 -1.60
CA HIS A 140 9.83 -15.31 -1.96
C HIS A 140 9.79 -15.08 -3.46
N ARG A 141 8.58 -15.04 -4.04
CA ARG A 141 8.38 -14.59 -5.40
C ARG A 141 8.10 -13.09 -5.43
N TYR A 142 8.76 -12.39 -6.34
CA TYR A 142 8.51 -10.99 -6.62
C TYR A 142 7.67 -10.85 -7.88
N TYR A 143 6.68 -9.98 -7.82
CA TYR A 143 5.85 -9.55 -8.93
C TYR A 143 6.10 -8.06 -9.11
N PRO A 144 6.81 -7.65 -10.17
CA PRO A 144 7.05 -6.25 -10.46
C PRO A 144 5.75 -5.50 -10.80
N ASP A 145 5.72 -4.19 -10.52
CA ASP A 145 4.52 -3.39 -10.73
C ASP A 145 4.31 -3.08 -12.22
N ILE A 146 5.31 -2.54 -12.92
CA ILE A 146 5.20 -2.13 -14.34
C ILE A 146 6.38 -2.64 -15.16
N PRO A 147 6.12 -3.44 -16.20
CA PRO A 147 7.13 -3.83 -17.17
C PRO A 147 7.36 -2.71 -18.18
N PHE A 148 8.61 -2.46 -18.57
CA PHE A 148 8.95 -1.60 -19.69
C PHE A 148 10.02 -2.31 -20.55
N LEU A 149 9.65 -3.49 -21.05
CA LEU A 149 10.59 -4.47 -21.61
C LEU A 149 11.21 -4.04 -22.94
N ARG A 150 10.54 -3.20 -23.74
CA ARG A 150 11.16 -2.61 -24.94
C ARG A 150 12.38 -1.76 -24.62
N ASN A 151 12.45 -1.22 -23.38
CA ASN A 151 13.59 -0.51 -22.86
C ASN A 151 14.43 -1.36 -21.89
N ASN A 152 14.21 -2.69 -21.87
CA ASN A 152 14.83 -3.64 -20.95
C ASN A 152 14.69 -3.24 -19.47
N LYS A 153 13.59 -2.59 -19.09
CA LYS A 153 13.40 -1.96 -17.78
C LYS A 153 12.22 -2.53 -17.03
N ILE A 154 12.35 -2.55 -15.72
CA ILE A 154 11.27 -2.83 -14.76
C ILE A 154 11.13 -1.65 -13.81
N ILE A 155 9.91 -1.16 -13.65
CA ILE A 155 9.58 -0.03 -12.80
C ILE A 155 8.76 -0.54 -11.60
N GLU A 156 9.20 -0.21 -10.41
CA GLU A 156 8.51 -0.45 -9.15
C GLU A 156 7.98 0.87 -8.60
N VAL A 157 6.68 0.97 -8.40
CA VAL A 157 6.01 2.19 -7.93
C VAL A 157 5.88 2.16 -6.42
N LYS A 158 6.31 3.21 -5.74
CA LYS A 158 6.29 3.33 -4.29
C LYS A 158 5.87 4.74 -3.84
N SER A 159 5.38 4.84 -2.61
CA SER A 159 5.42 6.09 -1.85
C SER A 159 6.71 6.15 -1.02
N TYR A 160 7.11 7.33 -0.57
CA TYR A 160 8.22 7.47 0.38
C TYR A 160 8.03 6.57 1.59
N TYR A 161 6.82 6.54 2.15
CA TYR A 161 6.51 5.71 3.30
C TYR A 161 6.74 4.22 3.04
N THR A 162 6.25 3.69 1.92
CA THR A 162 6.38 2.27 1.60
C THR A 162 7.79 1.86 1.20
N LEU A 163 8.58 2.79 0.66
CA LEU A 163 9.96 2.49 0.32
C LEU A 163 10.85 2.42 1.56
N TYR A 164 10.78 3.41 2.46
CA TYR A 164 11.73 3.60 3.55
C TYR A 164 11.26 3.03 4.88
N ASN A 165 10.00 3.20 5.25
CA ASN A 165 9.50 2.80 6.57
C ASN A 165 8.99 1.36 6.61
N TYR A 166 8.68 0.77 5.46
CA TYR A 166 8.11 -0.56 5.38
C TYR A 166 8.97 -1.48 4.50
N HIS A 167 9.86 -2.27 5.13
CA HIS A 167 10.63 -3.31 4.43
C HIS A 167 11.69 -2.80 3.45
N PHE A 168 12.46 -1.78 3.81
CA PHE A 168 13.52 -1.25 2.95
C PHE A 168 14.48 -2.33 2.44
N GLU A 169 14.99 -3.20 3.33
CA GLU A 169 15.87 -4.31 2.95
C GLU A 169 15.21 -5.23 1.90
N LYS A 170 13.92 -5.51 2.07
CA LYS A 170 13.14 -6.31 1.12
C LYS A 170 13.04 -5.65 -0.26
N ASN A 171 12.88 -4.32 -0.29
CA ASN A 171 12.82 -3.56 -1.54
C ASN A 171 14.16 -3.60 -2.26
N ILE A 172 15.29 -3.45 -1.53
CA ILE A 172 16.63 -3.60 -2.10
C ILE A 172 16.84 -5.01 -2.69
N LYS A 173 16.47 -6.07 -1.95
CA LYS A 173 16.60 -7.45 -2.44
C LYS A 173 15.81 -7.71 -3.72
N LYS A 174 14.62 -7.15 -3.85
CA LYS A 174 13.83 -7.23 -5.08
C LYS A 174 14.57 -6.57 -6.25
N ALA A 175 15.07 -5.35 -6.06
CA ALA A 175 15.84 -4.62 -7.07
C ALA A 175 17.10 -5.38 -7.51
N GLU A 176 17.90 -5.87 -6.54
CA GLU A 176 19.09 -6.70 -6.82
C GLU A 176 18.74 -7.92 -7.69
N CYS A 177 17.62 -8.59 -7.41
CA CYS A 177 17.21 -9.76 -8.18
C CYS A 177 16.74 -9.43 -9.61
N VAL A 178 16.16 -8.25 -9.83
CA VAL A 178 15.82 -7.75 -11.18
C VAL A 178 17.09 -7.47 -11.98
N ILE A 179 18.03 -6.74 -11.38
CA ILE A 179 19.31 -6.37 -11.98
C ILE A 179 20.12 -7.63 -12.33
N ASN A 180 20.19 -8.60 -11.42
CA ASN A 180 20.88 -9.89 -11.66
C ASN A 180 20.26 -10.72 -12.79
N LYS A 181 19.02 -10.42 -13.20
CA LYS A 181 18.38 -11.00 -14.39
C LYS A 181 18.65 -10.23 -15.67
N GLY A 182 19.45 -9.15 -15.61
CA GLY A 182 19.83 -8.36 -16.75
C GLY A 182 18.84 -7.26 -17.14
N TYR A 183 17.89 -6.92 -16.26
CA TYR A 183 16.98 -5.81 -16.47
C TYR A 183 17.49 -4.56 -15.76
N ASP A 184 17.27 -3.40 -16.35
CA ASP A 184 17.34 -2.14 -15.65
C ASP A 184 16.19 -2.02 -14.65
N PHE A 185 16.45 -1.37 -13.53
CA PHE A 185 15.46 -1.22 -12.47
C PHE A 185 15.32 0.23 -12.06
N GLU A 186 14.08 0.69 -11.89
CA GLU A 186 13.76 2.01 -11.35
C GLU A 186 12.71 1.92 -10.26
N TRP A 187 12.92 2.66 -9.14
CA TRP A 187 11.83 3.03 -8.27
C TRP A 187 11.25 4.37 -8.73
N TRP A 188 9.95 4.37 -8.97
CA TRP A 188 9.18 5.58 -9.20
C TRP A 188 8.44 5.91 -7.90
N ILE A 189 8.88 6.97 -7.21
CA ILE A 189 8.43 7.33 -5.88
C ILE A 189 7.55 8.55 -5.99
N PHE A 190 6.29 8.42 -5.60
CA PHE A 190 5.35 9.53 -5.54
C PHE A 190 5.19 9.99 -4.09
N ASP A 191 5.27 11.31 -3.88
CA ASP A 191 4.97 11.95 -2.60
C ASP A 191 3.48 12.26 -2.44
N ASP A 192 3.10 12.90 -1.34
CA ASP A 192 1.71 13.25 -1.03
C ASP A 192 1.13 14.30 -2.00
N LYS A 193 1.99 15.02 -2.75
CA LYS A 193 1.61 15.98 -3.80
C LYS A 193 1.60 15.36 -5.18
N ASN A 194 1.87 14.06 -5.30
CA ASN A 194 2.06 13.31 -6.54
C ASN A 194 3.29 13.76 -7.35
N GLU A 195 4.29 14.37 -6.70
CA GLU A 195 5.56 14.66 -7.33
C GLU A 195 6.38 13.38 -7.48
N LEU A 196 6.99 13.17 -8.64
CA LEU A 196 7.74 11.98 -8.97
C LEU A 196 9.24 12.16 -8.73
N THR A 197 9.82 11.24 -7.96
CA THR A 197 11.27 11.04 -7.84
C THR A 197 11.63 9.68 -8.41
N ILE A 198 12.62 9.63 -9.32
CA ILE A 198 13.10 8.37 -9.91
C ILE A 198 14.46 8.01 -9.31
N ILE A 199 14.56 6.78 -8.80
CA ILE A 199 15.82 6.18 -8.34
C ILE A 199 16.14 5.00 -9.27
N ASN A 200 17.23 5.10 -10.00
CA ASN A 200 17.63 4.10 -10.99
C ASN A 200 18.70 3.12 -10.48
N THR A 201 19.06 2.16 -11.30
CA THR A 201 20.04 1.11 -11.04
C THR A 201 21.39 1.64 -10.53
N ASN A 202 21.92 2.70 -11.14
CA ASN A 202 23.21 3.28 -10.76
C ASN A 202 23.23 3.82 -9.33
N PHE A 203 22.07 4.21 -8.82
CA PHE A 203 21.90 4.67 -7.44
C PHE A 203 21.88 3.50 -6.45
N ILE A 204 21.37 2.34 -6.86
CA ILE A 204 21.26 1.14 -6.01
C ILE A 204 22.63 0.53 -5.76
N GLU A 205 23.52 0.56 -6.74
CA GLU A 205 24.90 0.07 -6.60
C GLU A 205 25.71 0.88 -5.57
N ASN A 206 25.33 2.14 -5.34
CA ASN A 206 25.91 3.01 -4.34
C ASN A 206 25.09 3.02 -3.04
N LYS A 207 25.06 1.92 -2.28
CA LYS A 207 24.35 1.79 -0.98
C LYS A 207 24.62 2.95 -0.01
N PHE A 208 25.77 3.58 -0.12
CA PHE A 208 26.16 4.75 0.69
C PHE A 208 25.31 6.00 0.38
N LEU A 209 24.93 6.21 -0.87
CA LEU A 209 24.10 7.35 -1.29
C LEU A 209 22.64 7.18 -0.83
N ILE A 210 22.13 5.93 -0.81
CA ILE A 210 20.79 5.62 -0.30
C ILE A 210 20.69 5.99 1.18
N ASN A 211 21.66 5.57 2.00
CA ASN A 211 21.70 5.90 3.43
C ASN A 211 21.82 7.42 3.68
N LYS A 212 22.56 8.14 2.84
CA LYS A 212 22.69 9.59 2.93
C LYS A 212 21.38 10.31 2.57
N HIS A 213 20.64 9.81 1.59
CA HIS A 213 19.34 10.35 1.19
C HIS A 213 18.30 10.16 2.29
N ILE A 214 18.24 8.98 2.91
CA ILE A 214 17.40 8.69 4.09
C ILE A 214 17.74 9.64 5.25
N SER A 215 19.02 9.88 5.51
CA SER A 215 19.48 10.80 6.57
C SER A 215 19.06 12.26 6.33
N LEU A 216 18.90 12.68 5.08
CA LEU A 216 18.45 14.03 4.73
C LEU A 216 16.93 14.18 4.82
N MET A 217 16.17 13.09 4.67
CA MET A 217 14.70 13.09 4.78
C MET A 217 14.20 13.00 6.23
N ASN A 218 15.04 12.55 7.16
CA ASN A 218 14.72 12.47 8.59
C ASN A 218 15.13 13.73 9.39
N LYS A 219 15.49 14.81 8.72
CA LYS A 219 15.74 16.14 9.29
C LYS A 219 14.65 17.10 8.88
#